data_6be99c6e55481f31e61bb0e9a6cca477
#
_entry.id   6be99c6e55481f31e61bb0e9a6cca477
#
_cell.length_a   1.000
_cell.length_b   1.000
_cell.length_c   1.000
_cell.angle_alpha   90.00
_cell.angle_beta   90.00
_cell.angle_gamma   90.00
#
_symmetry.space_group_name_H-M   'P 1'
#
loop_
_entity.id
_entity.type
_entity.pdbx_description
1 polymer ?
#
loop_
_entity_poly.entity_id
_entity_poly.type
_entity_poly.pdbx_seq_one_letter_code
_entity_poly.pdbx_strand_id
1 'polypeptide(L)'
;MTQRPQPARRPAEARRPQETRRPHKAAAGGPALRLIPLGGMGEIGKNLYLYEYQDTIILVDCGLAFPDETTLGVDIIIPDISYLRARRSAVKAVLITHGHEDHVGALPHILPELPGVPVYASTLARGLLANKLKEFKVTANPLRPLDPGGRLEVGPFTIEPFRVGHSIPDAMGYAIHSPVGTVIHTGD
;
A
#
# COMPACT_ATOMS: atom_id res chain seq x y z
N MET A 1 63.02 -9.00 -15.20
CA MET A 1 61.91 -9.54 -14.40
C MET A 1 61.60 -8.52 -13.30
N THR A 2 60.64 -7.65 -13.51
CA THR A 2 60.24 -6.59 -12.58
C THR A 2 58.94 -7.03 -11.89
N GLN A 3 59.02 -7.29 -10.57
CA GLN A 3 57.87 -7.63 -9.76
C GLN A 3 56.95 -6.40 -9.58
N ARG A 4 55.68 -6.56 -9.87
CA ARG A 4 54.62 -5.56 -9.56
C ARG A 4 54.36 -5.54 -8.05
N PRO A 5 54.24 -4.39 -7.40
CA PRO A 5 53.88 -4.30 -6.00
C PRO A 5 52.40 -4.72 -5.77
N GLN A 6 52.17 -5.54 -4.73
CA GLN A 6 50.84 -5.93 -4.28
C GLN A 6 50.11 -4.73 -3.64
N PRO A 7 48.78 -4.55 -3.86
CA PRO A 7 48.02 -3.50 -3.20
C PRO A 7 47.86 -3.78 -1.70
N ALA A 8 48.05 -2.72 -0.91
CA ALA A 8 47.91 -2.74 0.54
C ALA A 8 46.50 -3.17 0.96
N ARG A 9 46.40 -4.11 1.91
CA ARG A 9 45.10 -4.51 2.50
C ARG A 9 44.49 -3.34 3.28
N ARG A 10 43.24 -2.97 2.94
CA ARG A 10 42.47 -2.02 3.73
C ARG A 10 42.25 -2.57 5.15
N PRO A 11 42.31 -1.71 6.19
CA PRO A 11 41.98 -2.11 7.55
C PRO A 11 40.51 -2.55 7.61
N ALA A 12 40.22 -3.59 8.38
CA ALA A 12 38.89 -4.08 8.64
C ALA A 12 38.08 -2.97 9.36
N GLU A 13 37.01 -2.50 8.75
CA GLU A 13 36.05 -1.59 9.39
C GLU A 13 35.50 -2.26 10.66
N ALA A 14 35.71 -1.60 11.80
CA ALA A 14 35.16 -2.03 13.08
C ALA A 14 33.60 -2.02 12.97
N ARG A 15 32.99 -3.20 13.10
CA ARG A 15 31.55 -3.37 13.19
C ARG A 15 31.03 -2.54 14.37
N ARG A 16 30.21 -1.52 14.09
CA ARG A 16 29.46 -0.81 15.13
C ARG A 16 28.60 -1.82 15.91
N PRO A 17 28.53 -1.72 17.24
CA PRO A 17 27.63 -2.57 18.02
C PRO A 17 26.20 -2.40 17.52
N GLN A 18 25.52 -3.50 17.19
CA GLN A 18 24.09 -3.49 16.92
C GLN A 18 23.38 -3.13 18.25
N GLU A 19 22.80 -1.94 18.32
CA GLU A 19 21.85 -1.61 19.37
C GLU A 19 20.71 -2.62 19.32
N THR A 20 20.64 -3.49 20.32
CA THR A 20 19.48 -4.36 20.53
C THR A 20 18.29 -3.49 20.87
N ARG A 21 17.44 -3.22 19.88
CA ARG A 21 16.14 -2.58 20.10
C ARG A 21 15.38 -3.41 21.12
N ARG A 22 15.22 -2.87 22.32
CA ARG A 22 14.32 -3.46 23.33
C ARG A 22 12.93 -3.54 22.71
N PRO A 23 12.23 -4.68 22.79
CA PRO A 23 10.86 -4.76 22.32
C PRO A 23 10.04 -3.72 23.10
N HIS A 24 9.40 -2.80 22.34
CA HIS A 24 8.42 -1.91 22.94
C HIS A 24 7.32 -2.78 23.55
N LYS A 25 7.19 -2.73 24.88
CA LYS A 25 6.04 -3.29 25.57
C LYS A 25 4.80 -2.62 24.98
N ALA A 26 3.94 -3.40 24.29
CA ALA A 26 2.64 -2.91 23.90
C ALA A 26 1.94 -2.34 25.16
N ALA A 27 1.52 -1.09 25.08
CA ALA A 27 0.76 -0.47 26.16
C ALA A 27 -0.52 -1.29 26.34
N ALA A 28 -0.72 -1.79 27.54
CA ALA A 28 -1.89 -2.59 27.87
C ALA A 28 -3.15 -1.73 27.75
N GLY A 29 -4.12 -2.11 26.87
CA GLY A 29 -5.53 -1.90 27.12
C GLY A 29 -6.24 -0.73 26.46
N GLY A 30 -5.65 0.04 25.51
CA GLY A 30 -6.39 1.06 24.73
C GLY A 30 -6.64 0.65 23.28
N PRO A 31 -7.59 1.33 22.58
CA PRO A 31 -7.77 1.11 21.14
C PRO A 31 -6.46 1.44 20.39
N ALA A 32 -6.02 0.55 19.52
CA ALA A 32 -4.78 0.66 18.77
C ALA A 32 -5.05 0.82 17.26
N LEU A 33 -4.25 1.64 16.59
CA LEU A 33 -4.16 1.62 15.14
C LEU A 33 -3.36 0.38 14.73
N ARG A 34 -3.94 -0.44 13.87
CA ARG A 34 -3.28 -1.62 13.29
C ARG A 34 -2.92 -1.34 11.84
N LEU A 35 -1.67 -1.53 11.48
CA LEU A 35 -1.19 -1.57 10.12
C LEU A 35 -0.97 -3.03 9.72
N ILE A 36 -1.71 -3.49 8.72
CA ILE A 36 -1.71 -4.89 8.28
C ILE A 36 -1.39 -4.92 6.78
N PRO A 37 -0.15 -5.23 6.39
CA PRO A 37 0.17 -5.46 4.99
C PRO A 37 -0.35 -6.83 4.57
N LEU A 38 -1.07 -6.89 3.45
CA LEU A 38 -1.47 -8.14 2.78
C LEU A 38 -0.58 -8.45 1.57
N GLY A 39 0.29 -7.53 1.20
CA GLY A 39 1.30 -7.66 0.17
C GLY A 39 2.21 -6.44 0.13
N GLY A 40 3.28 -6.48 -0.65
CA GLY A 40 4.25 -5.38 -0.80
C GLY A 40 5.34 -5.32 0.28
N MET A 41 5.32 -6.18 1.29
CA MET A 41 6.34 -6.21 2.33
C MET A 41 7.36 -7.32 2.09
N GLY A 42 8.59 -6.92 1.73
CA GLY A 42 9.66 -7.86 1.42
C GLY A 42 9.52 -8.55 0.06
N GLU A 43 8.65 -8.07 -0.78
CA GLU A 43 8.40 -8.54 -2.14
C GLU A 43 8.10 -7.36 -3.06
N ILE A 44 8.20 -7.56 -4.38
CA ILE A 44 7.82 -6.56 -5.39
C ILE A 44 6.40 -6.87 -5.87
N GLY A 45 5.56 -5.86 -5.87
CA GLY A 45 4.16 -5.98 -6.31
C GLY A 45 3.20 -6.36 -5.19
N LYS A 46 1.94 -6.56 -5.53
CA LYS A 46 0.82 -6.86 -4.63
C LYS A 46 0.63 -5.84 -3.51
N ASN A 47 0.99 -4.58 -3.75
CA ASN A 47 0.88 -3.55 -2.72
C ASN A 47 -0.56 -3.44 -2.23
N LEU A 48 -0.80 -3.81 -0.98
CA LEU A 48 -2.09 -3.72 -0.31
C LEU A 48 -1.89 -3.59 1.19
N TYR A 49 -2.21 -2.43 1.72
CA TYR A 49 -2.03 -2.08 3.13
C TYR A 49 -3.37 -1.73 3.77
N LEU A 50 -3.64 -2.29 4.93
CA LEU A 50 -4.83 -1.99 5.73
C LEU A 50 -4.43 -1.12 6.92
N TYR A 51 -5.18 -0.05 7.12
CA TYR A 51 -5.17 0.74 8.34
C TYR A 51 -6.48 0.50 9.05
N GLU A 52 -6.41 -0.15 10.20
CA GLU A 52 -7.57 -0.53 10.99
C GLU A 52 -7.55 0.16 12.35
N TYR A 53 -8.64 0.83 12.66
CA TYR A 53 -8.88 1.37 13.99
C TYR A 53 -10.31 1.03 14.40
N GLN A 54 -10.46 0.22 15.47
CA GLN A 54 -11.74 -0.34 15.90
C GLN A 54 -12.47 -1.08 14.76
N ASP A 55 -13.68 -0.66 14.40
CA ASP A 55 -14.50 -1.27 13.36
C ASP A 55 -14.43 -0.54 12.01
N THR A 56 -13.36 0.21 11.78
CA THR A 56 -13.13 0.95 10.53
C THR A 56 -11.81 0.52 9.92
N ILE A 57 -11.86 0.11 8.65
CA ILE A 57 -10.70 -0.26 7.83
C ILE A 57 -10.68 0.64 6.61
N ILE A 58 -9.52 1.22 6.33
CA ILE A 58 -9.19 1.84 5.04
C ILE A 58 -8.07 1.02 4.38
N LEU A 59 -8.17 0.87 3.07
CA LEU A 59 -7.14 0.22 2.25
C LEU A 59 -6.29 1.28 1.57
N VAL A 60 -5.00 1.05 1.46
CA VAL A 60 -4.10 1.82 0.61
C VAL A 60 -3.52 0.87 -0.42
N ASP A 61 -3.78 1.19 -1.68
CA ASP A 61 -3.47 0.40 -2.86
C ASP A 61 -4.17 -0.98 -2.91
N CYS A 62 -4.12 -1.61 -4.07
CA CYS A 62 -4.68 -2.91 -4.33
C CYS A 62 -4.02 -3.49 -5.58
N GLY A 63 -2.73 -3.78 -5.46
CA GLY A 63 -1.85 -4.16 -6.54
C GLY A 63 -1.82 -5.64 -6.85
N LEU A 64 -1.37 -5.97 -8.04
CA LEU A 64 -0.99 -7.33 -8.43
C LEU A 64 0.52 -7.49 -8.47
N ALA A 65 0.99 -8.74 -8.56
CA ALA A 65 2.34 -9.07 -9.00
C ALA A 65 2.27 -9.92 -10.27
N PHE A 66 3.32 -9.82 -11.08
CA PHE A 66 3.48 -10.71 -12.22
C PHE A 66 4.19 -12.00 -11.79
N PRO A 67 3.81 -13.14 -12.36
CA PRO A 67 4.45 -14.41 -12.06
C PRO A 67 5.90 -14.42 -12.55
N ASP A 68 6.72 -15.24 -11.92
CA ASP A 68 8.09 -15.53 -12.32
C ASP A 68 8.20 -16.91 -13.01
N GLU A 69 9.42 -17.33 -13.34
CA GLU A 69 9.69 -18.60 -14.01
C GLU A 69 9.27 -19.84 -13.20
N THR A 70 9.01 -19.68 -11.89
CA THR A 70 8.61 -20.79 -11.00
C THR A 70 7.10 -20.99 -10.96
N THR A 71 6.31 -20.02 -11.42
CA THR A 71 4.85 -20.00 -11.38
C THR A 71 4.23 -20.26 -12.75
N LEU A 72 4.59 -21.38 -13.37
CA LEU A 72 4.13 -21.76 -14.71
C LEU A 72 2.60 -21.85 -14.80
N GLY A 73 2.00 -21.22 -15.83
CA GLY A 73 0.57 -21.22 -16.08
C GLY A 73 -0.24 -20.26 -15.22
N VAL A 74 0.42 -19.37 -14.50
CA VAL A 74 -0.19 -18.26 -13.75
C VAL A 74 -0.02 -16.98 -14.54
N ASP A 75 -1.10 -16.21 -14.75
CA ASP A 75 -1.07 -14.95 -15.48
C ASP A 75 -0.82 -13.75 -14.54
N ILE A 76 -1.42 -13.78 -13.36
CA ILE A 76 -1.30 -12.71 -12.33
C ILE A 76 -1.33 -13.33 -10.94
N ILE A 77 -0.73 -12.63 -9.99
CA ILE A 77 -0.77 -12.95 -8.55
C ILE A 77 -1.41 -11.77 -7.82
N ILE A 78 -2.45 -12.05 -7.03
CA ILE A 78 -3.13 -11.04 -6.20
C ILE A 78 -2.93 -11.32 -4.71
N PRO A 79 -3.07 -10.31 -3.83
CA PRO A 79 -3.01 -10.52 -2.39
C PRO A 79 -4.09 -11.48 -1.88
N ASP A 80 -3.78 -12.24 -0.82
CA ASP A 80 -4.80 -12.98 -0.07
C ASP A 80 -5.64 -12.01 0.76
N ILE A 81 -6.92 -11.94 0.44
CA ILE A 81 -7.90 -11.06 1.10
C ILE A 81 -8.80 -11.78 2.10
N SER A 82 -8.42 -12.96 2.58
CA SER A 82 -9.21 -13.73 3.56
C SER A 82 -9.55 -12.90 4.80
N TYR A 83 -8.62 -12.07 5.25
CA TYR A 83 -8.85 -11.13 6.34
C TYR A 83 -9.96 -10.12 6.03
N LEU A 84 -9.97 -9.56 4.83
CA LEU A 84 -10.98 -8.59 4.38
C LEU A 84 -12.37 -9.25 4.23
N ARG A 85 -12.42 -10.48 3.72
CA ARG A 85 -13.69 -11.24 3.59
C ARG A 85 -14.40 -11.39 4.92
N ALA A 86 -13.64 -11.69 5.99
CA ALA A 86 -14.19 -11.82 7.34
C ALA A 86 -14.66 -10.48 7.93
N ARG A 87 -14.14 -9.35 7.41
CA ARG A 87 -14.36 -7.99 7.96
C ARG A 87 -14.86 -6.98 6.93
N ARG A 88 -15.44 -7.44 5.83
CA ARG A 88 -15.85 -6.60 4.70
C ARG A 88 -16.76 -5.41 5.10
N SER A 89 -17.61 -5.56 6.10
CA SER A 89 -18.47 -4.47 6.59
C SER A 89 -17.69 -3.34 7.27
N ALA A 90 -16.48 -3.61 7.76
CA ALA A 90 -15.60 -2.62 8.35
C ALA A 90 -14.82 -1.81 7.29
N VAL A 91 -14.70 -2.31 6.05
CA VAL A 91 -14.00 -1.60 4.97
C VAL A 91 -14.83 -0.42 4.51
N LYS A 92 -14.27 0.79 4.59
CA LYS A 92 -14.97 2.05 4.30
C LYS A 92 -14.43 2.81 3.11
N ALA A 93 -13.17 2.60 2.74
CA ALA A 93 -12.55 3.28 1.59
C ALA A 93 -11.35 2.50 1.08
N VAL A 94 -11.07 2.66 -0.22
CA VAL A 94 -9.80 2.31 -0.85
C VAL A 94 -9.15 3.60 -1.33
N LEU A 95 -7.91 3.83 -0.96
CA LEU A 95 -7.10 4.99 -1.35
C LEU A 95 -6.02 4.51 -2.33
N ILE A 96 -5.87 5.16 -3.46
CA ILE A 96 -4.89 4.79 -4.48
C ILE A 96 -3.79 5.82 -4.53
N THR A 97 -2.55 5.38 -4.34
CA THR A 97 -1.39 6.26 -4.39
C THR A 97 -1.08 6.70 -5.83
N HIS A 98 -1.11 5.77 -6.77
CA HIS A 98 -0.89 6.03 -8.20
C HIS A 98 -1.35 4.86 -9.07
N GLY A 99 -1.21 4.98 -10.39
CA GLY A 99 -1.84 4.09 -11.37
C GLY A 99 -0.99 2.91 -11.87
N HIS A 100 0.12 2.54 -11.25
CA HIS A 100 0.89 1.37 -11.65
C HIS A 100 0.16 0.05 -11.27
N GLU A 101 0.41 -1.01 -12.04
CA GLU A 101 -0.28 -2.29 -11.89
C GLU A 101 -0.06 -2.96 -10.53
N ASP A 102 1.10 -2.83 -9.96
CA ASP A 102 1.45 -3.33 -8.64
C ASP A 102 0.80 -2.54 -7.48
N HIS A 103 0.05 -1.46 -7.81
CA HIS A 103 -0.77 -0.66 -6.89
C HIS A 103 -2.26 -0.71 -7.20
N VAL A 104 -2.66 -0.98 -8.44
CA VAL A 104 -4.09 -0.97 -8.84
C VAL A 104 -4.56 -2.25 -9.52
N GLY A 105 -3.64 -3.12 -9.92
CA GLY A 105 -3.95 -4.23 -10.81
C GLY A 105 -4.89 -5.28 -10.24
N ALA A 106 -4.94 -5.46 -8.93
CA ALA A 106 -5.84 -6.40 -8.28
C ALA A 106 -7.25 -5.85 -8.02
N LEU A 107 -7.49 -4.52 -8.20
CA LEU A 107 -8.80 -3.92 -7.96
C LEU A 107 -9.96 -4.62 -8.67
N PRO A 108 -9.87 -4.99 -9.97
CA PRO A 108 -10.96 -5.66 -10.66
C PRO A 108 -11.35 -7.01 -10.03
N HIS A 109 -10.42 -7.66 -9.36
CA HIS A 109 -10.60 -8.97 -8.74
C HIS A 109 -11.07 -8.88 -7.29
N ILE A 110 -10.73 -7.80 -6.59
CA ILE A 110 -11.01 -7.62 -5.15
C ILE A 110 -12.28 -6.78 -4.91
N LEU A 111 -12.53 -5.73 -5.70
CA LEU A 111 -13.70 -4.87 -5.52
C LEU A 111 -15.06 -5.59 -5.58
N PRO A 112 -15.25 -6.65 -6.38
CA PRO A 112 -16.49 -7.44 -6.33
C PRO A 112 -16.82 -8.05 -4.95
N GLU A 113 -15.80 -8.29 -4.13
CA GLU A 113 -15.94 -8.75 -2.73
C GLU A 113 -16.30 -7.60 -1.76
N LEU A 114 -16.14 -6.35 -2.21
CA LEU A 114 -16.33 -5.12 -1.42
C LEU A 114 -17.32 -4.16 -2.11
N PRO A 115 -18.55 -4.60 -2.44
CA PRO A 115 -19.50 -3.80 -3.20
C PRO A 115 -19.86 -2.51 -2.47
N GLY A 116 -19.91 -1.40 -3.20
CA GLY A 116 -20.28 -0.08 -2.67
C GLY A 116 -19.14 0.66 -1.95
N VAL A 117 -17.99 0.03 -1.69
CA VAL A 117 -16.84 0.71 -1.08
C VAL A 117 -16.26 1.71 -2.09
N PRO A 118 -16.15 3.00 -1.75
CA PRO A 118 -15.60 4.01 -2.66
C PRO A 118 -14.08 3.85 -2.81
N VAL A 119 -13.62 4.10 -4.05
CA VAL A 119 -12.20 4.15 -4.42
C VAL A 119 -11.81 5.60 -4.66
N TYR A 120 -10.87 6.11 -3.90
CA TYR A 120 -10.34 7.47 -4.00
C TYR A 120 -9.00 7.47 -4.70
N ALA A 121 -8.83 8.34 -5.69
CA ALA A 121 -7.60 8.43 -6.47
C ALA A 121 -7.42 9.82 -7.09
N SER A 122 -6.20 10.13 -7.52
CA SER A 122 -5.90 11.33 -8.31
C SER A 122 -6.65 11.33 -9.65
N THR A 123 -6.68 12.45 -10.31
CA THR A 123 -7.38 12.60 -11.60
C THR A 123 -6.86 11.63 -12.65
N LEU A 124 -5.53 11.46 -12.79
CA LEU A 124 -4.95 10.51 -13.75
C LEU A 124 -5.24 9.06 -13.37
N ALA A 125 -4.98 8.68 -12.11
CA ALA A 125 -5.22 7.32 -11.63
C ALA A 125 -6.70 6.93 -11.78
N ARG A 126 -7.65 7.84 -11.53
CA ARG A 126 -9.09 7.62 -11.78
C ARG A 126 -9.40 7.34 -13.23
N GLY A 127 -8.78 8.08 -14.16
CA GLY A 127 -8.96 7.86 -15.60
C GLY A 127 -8.51 6.46 -16.03
N LEU A 128 -7.35 6.01 -15.54
CA LEU A 128 -6.84 4.68 -15.79
C LEU A 128 -7.76 3.61 -15.19
N LEU A 129 -8.17 3.79 -13.93
CA LEU A 129 -9.06 2.87 -13.23
C LEU A 129 -10.45 2.76 -13.86
N ALA A 130 -11.02 3.87 -14.33
CA ALA A 130 -12.34 3.86 -14.97
C ALA A 130 -12.36 2.94 -16.19
N ASN A 131 -11.33 2.98 -17.02
CA ASN A 131 -11.19 2.10 -18.19
C ASN A 131 -11.03 0.64 -17.76
N LYS A 132 -10.11 0.37 -16.82
CA LYS A 132 -9.84 -0.97 -16.31
C LYS A 132 -11.09 -1.59 -15.69
N LEU A 133 -11.77 -0.91 -14.78
CA LEU A 133 -12.98 -1.42 -14.11
C LEU A 133 -14.12 -1.66 -15.09
N LYS A 134 -14.26 -0.82 -16.11
CA LYS A 134 -15.24 -1.02 -17.18
C LYS A 134 -14.97 -2.29 -17.98
N GLU A 135 -13.72 -2.55 -18.35
CA GLU A 135 -13.29 -3.77 -19.05
C GLU A 135 -13.67 -5.02 -18.26
N PHE A 136 -13.43 -5.01 -16.96
CA PHE A 136 -13.77 -6.11 -16.04
C PHE A 136 -15.23 -6.10 -15.55
N LYS A 137 -16.06 -5.16 -16.05
CA LYS A 137 -17.48 -5.02 -15.66
C LYS A 137 -17.72 -4.79 -14.17
N VAL A 138 -16.77 -4.17 -13.47
CA VAL A 138 -16.90 -3.76 -12.07
C VAL A 138 -17.53 -2.39 -12.01
N THR A 139 -18.79 -2.30 -11.57
CA THR A 139 -19.58 -1.06 -11.59
C THR A 139 -20.13 -0.65 -10.23
N ALA A 140 -20.04 -1.53 -9.23
CA ALA A 140 -20.64 -1.30 -7.92
C ALA A 140 -19.86 -0.33 -7.02
N ASN A 141 -18.60 -0.01 -7.38
CA ASN A 141 -17.68 0.76 -6.55
C ASN A 141 -17.49 2.17 -7.14
N PRO A 142 -17.94 3.24 -6.44
CA PRO A 142 -17.79 4.60 -6.96
C PRO A 142 -16.33 5.04 -6.94
N LEU A 143 -15.86 5.59 -8.08
CA LEU A 143 -14.57 6.28 -8.17
C LEU A 143 -14.74 7.73 -7.75
N ARG A 144 -13.99 8.17 -6.75
CA ARG A 144 -14.06 9.52 -6.18
C ARG A 144 -12.72 10.25 -6.35
N PRO A 145 -12.75 11.56 -6.60
CA PRO A 145 -11.52 12.35 -6.65
C PRO A 145 -10.95 12.55 -5.25
N LEU A 146 -9.63 12.45 -5.16
CA LEU A 146 -8.86 12.88 -4.00
C LEU A 146 -7.48 13.30 -4.52
N ASP A 147 -7.25 14.61 -4.57
CA ASP A 147 -6.03 15.19 -5.10
C ASP A 147 -5.20 15.83 -3.97
N PRO A 148 -3.88 16.03 -4.14
CA PRO A 148 -3.03 16.71 -3.17
C PRO A 148 -3.61 18.05 -2.71
N GLY A 149 -3.57 18.28 -1.40
CA GLY A 149 -4.23 19.44 -0.75
C GLY A 149 -5.69 19.22 -0.39
N GLY A 150 -6.29 18.10 -0.84
CA GLY A 150 -7.61 17.68 -0.38
C GLY A 150 -7.59 17.11 1.04
N ARG A 151 -8.78 16.86 1.58
CA ARG A 151 -8.98 16.22 2.89
C ARG A 151 -10.17 15.29 2.81
N LEU A 152 -10.03 14.09 3.32
CA LEU A 152 -11.08 13.07 3.35
C LEU A 152 -11.26 12.56 4.77
N GLU A 153 -12.50 12.50 5.22
CA GLU A 153 -12.87 11.93 6.52
C GLU A 153 -13.55 10.59 6.31
N VAL A 154 -13.04 9.55 6.97
CA VAL A 154 -13.57 8.18 6.90
C VAL A 154 -13.62 7.60 8.31
N GLY A 155 -14.78 7.66 8.96
CA GLY A 155 -14.93 7.23 10.34
C GLY A 155 -13.93 7.97 11.27
N PRO A 156 -13.05 7.25 11.97
CA PRO A 156 -12.07 7.87 12.87
C PRO A 156 -10.83 8.41 12.14
N PHE A 157 -10.74 8.22 10.82
CA PHE A 157 -9.58 8.64 10.04
C PHE A 157 -9.81 9.99 9.35
N THR A 158 -8.77 10.82 9.35
CA THR A 158 -8.63 11.96 8.45
C THR A 158 -7.44 11.71 7.55
N ILE A 159 -7.65 11.78 6.23
CA ILE A 159 -6.65 11.47 5.22
C ILE A 159 -6.32 12.75 4.45
N GLU A 160 -5.05 13.10 4.39
CA GLU A 160 -4.54 14.25 3.63
C GLU A 160 -3.51 13.75 2.60
N PRO A 161 -3.85 13.79 1.29
CA PRO A 161 -2.92 13.41 0.24
C PRO A 161 -1.86 14.50 0.03
N PHE A 162 -0.64 14.07 -0.26
CA PHE A 162 0.46 14.94 -0.64
C PHE A 162 1.19 14.40 -1.88
N ARG A 163 1.83 15.28 -2.65
CA ARG A 163 2.58 14.86 -3.85
C ARG A 163 3.86 14.14 -3.47
N VAL A 164 4.17 13.11 -4.27
CA VAL A 164 5.48 12.43 -4.25
C VAL A 164 6.08 12.43 -5.65
N GLY A 165 7.42 12.37 -5.73
CA GLY A 165 8.13 12.22 -6.99
C GLY A 165 8.22 10.75 -7.37
N HIS A 166 7.63 10.38 -8.51
CA HIS A 166 7.65 9.01 -9.02
C HIS A 166 7.68 8.99 -10.56
N SER A 167 7.81 7.80 -11.16
CA SER A 167 7.87 7.62 -12.62
C SER A 167 6.55 7.84 -13.35
N ILE A 168 5.44 7.97 -12.64
CA ILE A 168 4.11 8.29 -13.18
C ILE A 168 3.61 9.62 -12.61
N PRO A 169 2.97 10.49 -13.43
CA PRO A 169 2.37 11.72 -12.93
C PRO A 169 1.27 11.47 -11.90
N ASP A 170 1.00 12.48 -11.06
CA ASP A 170 -0.04 12.47 -10.03
C ASP A 170 0.13 11.40 -8.92
N ALA A 171 1.34 10.87 -8.74
CA ALA A 171 1.64 10.00 -7.62
C ALA A 171 1.50 10.76 -6.29
N MET A 172 0.91 10.09 -5.30
CA MET A 172 0.57 10.65 -4.00
C MET A 172 1.01 9.73 -2.87
N GLY A 173 1.39 10.34 -1.75
CA GLY A 173 1.38 9.72 -0.44
C GLY A 173 0.17 10.21 0.38
N TYR A 174 -0.02 9.64 1.54
CA TYR A 174 -1.12 9.98 2.46
C TYR A 174 -0.61 10.20 3.88
N ALA A 175 -0.97 11.33 4.47
CA ALA A 175 -0.95 11.48 5.92
C ALA A 175 -2.29 10.95 6.46
N ILE A 176 -2.22 9.85 7.21
CA ILE A 176 -3.38 9.16 7.77
C ILE A 176 -3.42 9.45 9.26
N HIS A 177 -4.30 10.36 9.65
CA HIS A 177 -4.51 10.74 11.04
C HIS A 177 -5.56 9.81 11.66
N SER A 178 -5.28 9.36 12.85
CA SER A 178 -6.18 8.57 13.70
C SER A 178 -6.23 9.15 15.10
N PRO A 179 -7.17 8.74 15.99
CA PRO A 179 -7.22 9.20 17.36
C PRO A 179 -5.98 8.89 18.20
N VAL A 180 -5.13 7.96 17.74
CA VAL A 180 -3.92 7.52 18.47
C VAL A 180 -2.61 7.97 17.81
N GLY A 181 -2.69 8.73 16.72
CA GLY A 181 -1.52 9.29 16.04
C GLY A 181 -1.65 9.29 14.53
N THR A 182 -0.60 9.81 13.87
CA THR A 182 -0.53 9.96 12.41
C THR A 182 0.48 8.98 11.83
N VAL A 183 0.11 8.33 10.73
CA VAL A 183 1.01 7.53 9.91
C VAL A 183 1.19 8.20 8.55
N ILE A 184 2.41 8.24 8.06
CA ILE A 184 2.72 8.69 6.70
C ILE A 184 2.91 7.44 5.84
N HIS A 185 2.07 7.31 4.82
CA HIS A 185 2.19 6.30 3.78
C HIS A 185 2.71 7.01 2.53
N THR A 186 3.95 6.73 2.16
CA THR A 186 4.61 7.48 1.08
C THR A 186 4.21 7.04 -0.32
N GLY A 187 3.61 5.86 -0.48
CA GLY A 187 3.57 5.20 -1.78
C GLY A 187 4.99 4.89 -2.25
N ASP A 188 5.21 5.05 -3.53
CA ASP A 188 6.51 4.80 -4.18
C ASP A 188 7.31 6.09 -4.37
#